data_04d6b16ea9d5db1d2ed55e49d1aebd13
#
_entry.id   04d6b16ea9d5db1d2ed55e49d1aebd13
#
_cell.length_a   1.000
_cell.length_b   1.000
_cell.length_c   1.000
_cell.angle_alpha   90.00
_cell.angle_beta   90.00
_cell.angle_gamma   90.00
#
_symmetry.space_group_name_H-M   'P 1'
#
loop_
_entity.id
_entity.type
_entity.pdbx_description
1 polymer ?
#
loop_
_entity_poly.entity_id
_entity_poly.type
_entity_poly.pdbx_seq_one_letter_code
_entity_poly.pdbx_strand_id
1 'polypeptide(L)'
;MKIFKKLLVISAVMGAIGLAPLAFAQSNLPELGQSKANIAKAAFKEDAKCTKCHDESENAPILSIYQTKHGVKGDARTPSCTNCHGQSDKHLAGDKDGKGRPAPDVVFKKGVYEKTGEDKRADQCLTCHKGTKRNNWSGSAHPVNDVVCNDCHKVHKPADPVLSKQTQTQVCFTCHKDQRADSKKTSTHPIDVKKVVCSDCHNPHGSSGPALLKKNTLNETCFLCHAEKRGPLRFEHQPVVENCANCHTPHGSNITPLLKDRPPFLCQECHDGTHGSASPVGFSAGGIQSGKTSGATATSIASAAPSSTVTGRACMNCHVMVHGSNSPAGGFFQR
;
A
#
# COMPACT_ATOMS: atom_id res chain seq x y z
N MET A 1 -27.48 -0.31 72.00
CA MET A 1 -27.03 -1.06 73.21
C MET A 1 -25.55 -1.37 73.01
N LYS A 2 -24.73 -0.68 73.81
CA LYS A 2 -23.38 -1.00 74.36
C LYS A 2 -22.32 -1.55 73.33
N ILE A 3 -21.35 -0.74 72.96
CA ILE A 3 -20.04 -0.42 73.56
C ILE A 3 -19.07 -1.62 73.48
N PHE A 4 -17.90 -1.42 72.75
CA PHE A 4 -16.61 -1.50 73.47
C PHE A 4 -15.48 -0.90 72.55
N LYS A 5 -14.91 0.20 73.07
CA LYS A 5 -13.61 0.77 72.63
C LYS A 5 -12.50 -0.18 73.08
N LYS A 6 -11.52 -0.40 72.23
CA LYS A 6 -10.17 -0.79 72.70
C LYS A 6 -9.15 0.17 72.11
N LEU A 7 -8.63 0.99 73.01
CA LEU A 7 -7.39 1.76 72.80
C LEU A 7 -6.23 0.77 72.85
N LEU A 8 -5.32 0.89 71.87
CA LEU A 8 -3.98 0.33 71.98
C LEU A 8 -2.95 1.44 71.74
N VAL A 9 -2.26 1.77 72.82
CA VAL A 9 -1.10 2.63 72.87
C VAL A 9 0.09 1.85 72.27
N ILE A 10 0.76 2.35 71.26
CA ILE A 10 2.08 1.86 70.86
C ILE A 10 3.04 3.02 70.94
N SER A 11 4.05 2.85 71.72
CA SER A 11 5.13 3.74 72.09
C SER A 11 5.97 4.20 70.91
N ALA A 12 6.33 5.47 70.90
CA ALA A 12 7.32 6.07 70.03
C ALA A 12 8.73 5.53 70.36
N VAL A 13 9.36 5.00 69.29
CA VAL A 13 10.82 4.84 69.24
C VAL A 13 11.32 5.86 68.20
N MET A 14 11.91 6.94 68.69
CA MET A 14 12.67 7.86 67.88
C MET A 14 14.00 7.25 67.49
N GLY A 15 14.12 6.81 66.22
CA GLY A 15 15.40 6.53 65.58
C GLY A 15 15.79 7.72 64.73
N ALA A 16 16.84 8.44 65.15
CA ALA A 16 17.45 9.50 64.37
C ALA A 16 18.13 8.89 63.13
N ILE A 17 17.47 8.95 61.97
CA ILE A 17 18.10 8.66 60.69
C ILE A 17 18.56 10.00 60.10
N GLY A 18 19.88 10.19 60.01
CA GLY A 18 20.51 11.34 59.41
C GLY A 18 20.09 11.50 57.92
N LEU A 19 19.44 12.57 57.64
CA LEU A 19 19.16 13.03 56.27
C LEU A 19 20.47 13.52 55.65
N ALA A 20 21.14 12.66 54.87
CA ALA A 20 22.14 13.13 53.91
C ALA A 20 21.40 13.89 52.81
N PRO A 21 21.87 15.08 52.39
CA PRO A 21 21.25 15.77 51.27
C PRO A 21 21.52 14.95 50.01
N LEU A 22 20.49 14.41 49.40
CA LEU A 22 20.53 13.90 48.04
C LEU A 22 20.82 15.10 47.15
N ALA A 23 22.09 15.25 46.74
CA ALA A 23 22.47 16.09 45.62
C ALA A 23 21.77 15.54 44.39
N PHE A 24 20.66 16.14 44.00
CA PHE A 24 20.10 15.97 42.67
C PHE A 24 21.17 16.42 41.68
N ALA A 25 21.81 15.46 41.01
CA ALA A 25 22.57 15.75 39.82
C ALA A 25 21.56 16.40 38.84
N GLN A 26 21.71 17.71 38.64
CA GLN A 26 21.06 18.39 37.54
C GLN A 26 21.56 17.71 36.26
N SER A 27 20.80 16.77 35.76
CA SER A 27 20.94 16.29 34.40
C SER A 27 20.83 17.52 33.51
N ASN A 28 21.88 17.85 32.77
CA ASN A 28 21.84 18.78 31.66
C ASN A 28 20.96 18.19 30.56
N LEU A 29 19.65 18.15 30.80
CA LEU A 29 18.67 18.02 29.74
C LEU A 29 18.76 19.35 28.97
N PRO A 30 18.98 19.31 27.64
CA PRO A 30 18.89 20.53 26.84
C PRO A 30 17.51 21.13 27.08
N GLU A 31 17.49 22.44 27.35
CA GLU A 31 16.30 23.22 27.67
C GLU A 31 15.13 22.83 26.77
N LEU A 32 14.22 22.05 27.30
CA LEU A 32 12.89 21.81 26.77
C LEU A 32 12.06 23.10 26.97
N GLY A 33 12.41 24.15 26.23
CA GLY A 33 11.80 25.45 26.53
C GLY A 33 12.06 26.57 25.54
N GLN A 34 12.59 26.31 24.34
CA GLN A 34 12.43 27.32 23.31
C GLN A 34 10.95 27.48 22.99
N SER A 35 10.37 28.66 23.22
CA SER A 35 8.97 28.89 22.88
C SER A 35 8.77 28.60 21.39
N LYS A 36 7.59 28.08 21.02
CA LYS A 36 7.23 27.83 19.61
C LYS A 36 7.50 29.05 18.72
N ALA A 37 7.33 30.26 19.27
CA ALA A 37 7.63 31.54 18.60
C ALA A 37 9.13 31.70 18.27
N ASN A 38 10.03 31.29 19.17
CA ASN A 38 11.48 31.37 18.92
C ASN A 38 11.94 30.37 17.87
N ILE A 39 11.40 29.16 17.90
CA ILE A 39 11.66 28.12 16.87
C ILE A 39 11.18 28.62 15.50
N ALA A 40 9.95 29.14 15.42
CA ALA A 40 9.41 29.69 14.19
C ALA A 40 10.28 30.84 13.65
N LYS A 41 10.67 31.78 14.52
CA LYS A 41 11.53 32.90 14.15
C LYS A 41 12.88 32.48 13.62
N ALA A 42 13.51 31.47 14.25
CA ALA A 42 14.79 30.91 13.78
C ALA A 42 14.64 30.23 12.41
N ALA A 43 13.60 29.45 12.21
CA ALA A 43 13.32 28.76 10.95
C ALA A 43 13.02 29.77 9.81
N PHE A 44 12.22 30.79 10.05
CA PHE A 44 11.99 31.86 9.06
C PHE A 44 13.25 32.63 8.71
N LYS A 45 14.13 32.88 9.68
CA LYS A 45 15.43 33.52 9.45
C LYS A 45 16.32 32.67 8.52
N GLU A 46 16.30 31.35 8.70
CA GLU A 46 17.04 30.44 7.84
C GLU A 46 16.44 30.41 6.42
N ASP A 47 15.12 30.30 6.29
CA ASP A 47 14.42 30.31 5.02
C ASP A 47 14.59 31.66 4.26
N ALA A 48 14.78 32.77 4.98
CA ALA A 48 14.97 34.10 4.40
C ALA A 48 16.17 34.20 3.45
N LYS A 49 17.16 33.30 3.59
CA LYS A 49 18.27 33.22 2.64
C LYS A 49 17.80 32.89 1.23
N CYS A 50 16.73 32.12 1.12
CA CYS A 50 16.15 31.63 -0.13
C CYS A 50 15.00 32.53 -0.61
N THR A 51 14.12 32.93 0.31
CA THR A 51 12.89 33.69 -0.02
C THR A 51 13.15 35.16 -0.38
N LYS A 52 14.38 35.63 -0.27
CA LYS A 52 14.79 36.94 -0.84
C LYS A 52 14.73 37.00 -2.36
N CYS A 53 14.89 35.84 -3.01
CA CYS A 53 14.90 35.71 -4.47
C CYS A 53 13.78 34.80 -4.97
N HIS A 54 13.41 33.76 -4.20
CA HIS A 54 12.35 32.84 -4.50
C HIS A 54 11.05 33.30 -3.85
N ASP A 55 10.15 33.84 -4.65
CA ASP A 55 8.86 34.36 -4.24
C ASP A 55 7.67 33.75 -5.01
N GLU A 56 6.51 34.37 -4.90
CA GLU A 56 5.28 33.89 -5.57
C GLU A 56 5.26 34.20 -7.07
N SER A 57 6.17 35.03 -7.58
CA SER A 57 6.26 35.36 -9.01
C SER A 57 6.83 34.19 -9.86
N GLU A 58 7.40 33.19 -9.22
CA GLU A 58 7.92 32.02 -9.92
C GLU A 58 6.81 31.12 -10.46
N ASN A 59 7.10 30.44 -11.59
CA ASN A 59 6.20 29.48 -12.22
C ASN A 59 5.82 28.29 -11.33
N ALA A 60 6.51 28.09 -10.21
CA ALA A 60 6.19 27.08 -9.18
C ALA A 60 5.86 27.79 -7.86
N PRO A 61 4.72 27.48 -7.23
CA PRO A 61 4.30 28.14 -5.99
C PRO A 61 5.14 27.65 -4.80
N ILE A 62 6.39 28.07 -4.70
CA ILE A 62 7.36 27.60 -3.70
C ILE A 62 6.89 27.91 -2.29
N LEU A 63 6.36 29.09 -2.07
CA LEU A 63 5.90 29.52 -0.74
C LEU A 63 4.67 28.77 -0.25
N SER A 64 3.99 28.03 -1.12
CA SER A 64 2.88 27.16 -0.69
C SER A 64 3.33 26.04 0.25
N ILE A 65 4.64 25.78 0.39
CA ILE A 65 5.18 24.87 1.41
C ILE A 65 4.74 25.30 2.82
N TYR A 66 4.60 26.59 3.08
CA TYR A 66 4.15 27.12 4.39
C TYR A 66 2.70 26.74 4.73
N GLN A 67 1.94 26.26 3.76
CA GLN A 67 0.60 25.71 3.96
C GLN A 67 0.62 24.19 4.20
N THR A 68 1.79 23.55 4.19
CA THR A 68 1.99 22.12 4.41
C THR A 68 2.52 21.83 5.81
N LYS A 69 2.53 20.55 6.19
CA LYS A 69 3.16 20.10 7.44
C LYS A 69 4.66 20.41 7.50
N HIS A 70 5.36 20.48 6.37
CA HIS A 70 6.77 20.86 6.30
C HIS A 70 6.98 22.36 6.53
N GLY A 71 5.99 23.17 6.26
CA GLY A 71 6.06 24.61 6.41
C GLY A 71 5.54 25.17 7.74
N VAL A 72 4.87 24.36 8.57
CA VAL A 72 4.36 24.80 9.88
C VAL A 72 5.52 24.95 10.86
N LYS A 73 5.98 26.18 11.07
CA LYS A 73 7.16 26.53 11.87
C LYS A 73 6.85 26.62 13.37
N GLY A 74 6.28 25.61 13.95
CA GLY A 74 5.98 25.54 15.38
C GLY A 74 6.67 24.40 16.12
N ASP A 75 7.44 23.58 15.39
CA ASP A 75 8.13 22.39 15.88
C ASP A 75 9.58 22.40 15.37
N ALA A 76 10.54 22.13 16.24
CA ALA A 76 11.97 22.04 15.91
C ALA A 76 12.30 20.99 14.84
N ARG A 77 11.40 20.01 14.64
CA ARG A 77 11.52 18.98 13.59
C ARG A 77 11.10 19.48 12.21
N THR A 78 10.48 20.65 12.11
CA THR A 78 10.04 21.18 10.82
C THR A 78 11.25 21.64 10.01
N PRO A 79 11.45 21.12 8.79
CA PRO A 79 12.61 21.45 7.99
C PRO A 79 12.57 22.90 7.50
N SER A 80 13.77 23.47 7.26
CA SER A 80 13.98 24.67 6.45
C SER A 80 14.24 24.28 4.99
N CYS A 81 14.30 25.27 4.10
CA CYS A 81 14.64 25.06 2.69
C CYS A 81 15.97 24.31 2.53
N THR A 82 16.96 24.63 3.36
CA THR A 82 18.30 24.04 3.31
C THR A 82 18.34 22.58 3.72
N ASN A 83 17.40 22.09 4.54
CA ASN A 83 17.33 20.69 4.90
C ASN A 83 17.02 19.78 3.70
N CYS A 84 16.31 20.31 2.68
CA CYS A 84 15.98 19.58 1.48
C CYS A 84 16.91 19.93 0.30
N HIS A 85 17.22 21.21 0.12
CA HIS A 85 17.98 21.72 -1.03
C HIS A 85 19.49 21.86 -0.78
N GLY A 86 19.99 21.54 0.43
CA GLY A 86 21.36 21.79 0.85
C GLY A 86 21.61 23.25 1.22
N GLN A 87 22.79 23.55 1.72
CA GLN A 87 23.17 24.93 2.07
C GLN A 87 23.25 25.84 0.85
N SER A 88 23.66 25.26 -0.28
CA SER A 88 23.66 25.91 -1.61
C SER A 88 24.47 27.22 -1.64
N ASP A 89 25.59 27.28 -0.93
CA ASP A 89 26.39 28.49 -0.77
C ASP A 89 26.85 29.10 -2.11
N LYS A 90 27.21 28.25 -3.07
CA LYS A 90 27.61 28.69 -4.42
C LYS A 90 26.43 29.33 -5.16
N HIS A 91 25.24 28.75 -5.02
CA HIS A 91 24.00 29.30 -5.58
C HIS A 91 23.67 30.65 -4.94
N LEU A 92 23.76 30.75 -3.62
CA LEU A 92 23.50 31.98 -2.86
C LEU A 92 24.52 33.10 -3.19
N ALA A 93 25.78 32.73 -3.43
CA ALA A 93 26.81 33.72 -3.79
C ALA A 93 26.58 34.40 -5.16
N GLY A 94 25.73 33.76 -6.00
CA GLY A 94 25.38 34.31 -7.31
C GLY A 94 26.40 34.00 -8.39
N ASP A 95 26.23 34.69 -9.53
CA ASP A 95 27.14 34.63 -10.66
C ASP A 95 28.28 35.60 -10.47
N LYS A 96 29.43 35.11 -10.03
CA LYS A 96 30.64 35.95 -9.85
C LYS A 96 31.51 36.03 -11.09
N ASP A 97 31.32 35.08 -11.99
CA ASP A 97 32.24 34.84 -13.14
C ASP A 97 31.56 35.07 -14.50
N GLY A 98 30.33 35.61 -14.52
CA GLY A 98 29.58 35.82 -15.78
C GLY A 98 29.14 34.55 -16.49
N LYS A 99 29.20 33.38 -15.82
CA LYS A 99 28.84 32.05 -16.37
C LYS A 99 27.43 31.59 -16.04
N GLY A 100 26.65 32.44 -15.41
CA GLY A 100 25.34 32.12 -14.88
C GLY A 100 25.39 31.61 -13.44
N ARG A 101 24.28 31.74 -12.71
CA ARG A 101 24.17 31.31 -11.33
C ARG A 101 24.35 29.79 -11.23
N PRO A 102 25.24 29.25 -10.34
CA PRO A 102 25.38 27.83 -10.12
C PRO A 102 24.09 27.17 -9.66
N ALA A 103 23.94 25.86 -9.89
CA ALA A 103 22.82 25.08 -9.35
C ALA A 103 22.82 25.03 -7.82
N PRO A 104 21.66 24.93 -7.15
CA PRO A 104 21.62 24.56 -5.74
C PRO A 104 22.17 23.15 -5.53
N ASP A 105 22.54 22.78 -4.29
CA ASP A 105 23.17 21.49 -4.01
C ASP A 105 22.30 20.30 -4.36
N VAL A 106 20.96 20.46 -4.23
CA VAL A 106 19.97 19.43 -4.59
C VAL A 106 18.85 20.01 -5.43
N VAL A 107 18.75 19.51 -6.65
CA VAL A 107 17.74 19.86 -7.64
C VAL A 107 16.76 18.70 -7.80
N PHE A 108 15.50 18.87 -7.40
CA PHE A 108 14.49 17.83 -7.42
C PHE A 108 13.77 17.67 -8.78
N LYS A 109 13.73 18.71 -9.57
CA LYS A 109 13.05 18.70 -10.87
C LYS A 109 13.97 19.30 -11.94
N LYS A 110 14.06 18.65 -13.09
CA LYS A 110 14.76 19.22 -14.23
C LYS A 110 14.08 20.53 -14.68
N GLY A 111 14.88 21.54 -14.86
CA GLY A 111 14.49 22.86 -15.34
C GLY A 111 15.69 23.54 -15.95
N VAL A 112 16.05 24.73 -15.44
CA VAL A 112 17.29 25.43 -15.81
C VAL A 112 18.52 24.58 -15.45
N TYR A 113 18.44 23.85 -14.35
CA TYR A 113 19.49 22.96 -13.87
C TYR A 113 19.10 21.50 -14.09
N GLU A 114 20.10 20.64 -14.27
CA GLU A 114 19.92 19.20 -14.31
C GLU A 114 19.45 18.67 -12.95
N LYS A 115 18.61 17.65 -12.98
CA LYS A 115 18.09 16.97 -11.80
C LYS A 115 19.22 16.24 -11.07
N THR A 116 19.32 16.43 -9.76
CA THR A 116 20.29 15.70 -8.92
C THR A 116 19.99 14.21 -8.94
N GLY A 117 21.01 13.37 -8.83
CA GLY A 117 20.88 11.90 -8.80
C GLY A 117 19.89 11.43 -7.73
N GLU A 118 19.32 10.27 -7.97
CA GLU A 118 18.17 9.69 -7.25
C GLU A 118 18.50 9.48 -5.78
N ASP A 119 19.62 8.87 -5.46
CA ASP A 119 20.04 8.59 -4.09
C ASP A 119 20.14 9.88 -3.27
N LYS A 120 20.85 10.88 -3.81
CA LYS A 120 21.00 12.17 -3.10
C LYS A 120 19.67 12.87 -2.86
N ARG A 121 18.70 12.76 -3.79
CA ARG A 121 17.35 13.31 -3.61
C ARG A 121 16.56 12.52 -2.57
N ALA A 122 16.66 11.19 -2.56
CA ALA A 122 16.00 10.33 -1.59
C ALA A 122 16.54 10.55 -0.17
N ASP A 123 17.85 10.69 -0.03
CA ASP A 123 18.54 10.87 1.26
C ASP A 123 18.04 12.12 2.00
N GLN A 124 17.74 13.21 1.29
CA GLN A 124 17.18 14.41 1.95
C GLN A 124 15.88 14.09 2.71
N CYS A 125 15.05 13.23 2.16
CA CYS A 125 13.80 12.81 2.81
C CYS A 125 14.07 11.78 3.92
N LEU A 126 14.96 10.83 3.65
CA LEU A 126 15.27 9.72 4.55
C LEU A 126 16.04 10.14 5.80
N THR A 127 16.62 11.33 5.86
CA THR A 127 17.19 11.89 7.09
C THR A 127 16.16 11.94 8.22
N CYS A 128 14.91 12.25 7.90
CA CYS A 128 13.81 12.38 8.85
C CYS A 128 12.76 11.27 8.70
N HIS A 129 12.46 10.84 7.47
CA HIS A 129 11.41 9.86 7.17
C HIS A 129 11.95 8.41 7.24
N LYS A 130 12.35 7.97 8.44
CA LYS A 130 12.82 6.61 8.71
C LYS A 130 11.70 5.75 9.31
N GLY A 131 11.68 4.47 8.98
CA GLY A 131 10.84 3.48 9.65
C GLY A 131 9.38 3.40 9.18
N THR A 132 8.60 2.60 9.88
CA THR A 132 7.20 2.25 9.61
C THR A 132 6.99 1.72 8.19
N LYS A 133 6.11 2.34 7.41
CA LYS A 133 5.78 1.91 6.03
C LYS A 133 6.96 2.00 5.05
N ARG A 134 8.10 2.56 5.44
CA ARG A 134 9.30 2.74 4.61
C ARG A 134 10.47 1.82 4.98
N ASN A 135 10.28 0.91 5.94
CA ASN A 135 11.34 -0.02 6.37
C ASN A 135 11.93 -0.83 5.21
N ASN A 136 11.11 -1.15 4.22
CA ASN A 136 11.52 -1.93 3.05
C ASN A 136 11.77 -1.05 1.82
N TRP A 137 12.03 0.26 2.01
CA TRP A 137 12.28 1.18 0.89
C TRP A 137 13.52 0.79 0.11
N SER A 138 14.65 0.63 0.82
CA SER A 138 15.91 0.23 0.21
C SER A 138 15.78 -1.15 -0.45
N GLY A 139 16.16 -1.23 -1.73
CA GLY A 139 16.06 -2.47 -2.52
C GLY A 139 14.65 -2.80 -3.01
N SER A 140 13.64 -1.98 -2.74
CA SER A 140 12.30 -2.19 -3.31
C SER A 140 12.23 -1.74 -4.78
N ALA A 141 11.15 -2.11 -5.46
CA ALA A 141 11.04 -1.91 -6.91
C ALA A 141 11.15 -0.44 -7.34
N HIS A 142 10.61 0.51 -6.59
CA HIS A 142 10.66 1.92 -6.98
C HIS A 142 12.07 2.49 -6.96
N PRO A 143 12.82 2.48 -5.82
CA PRO A 143 14.17 3.03 -5.81
C PRO A 143 15.16 2.28 -6.72
N VAL A 144 15.00 0.97 -6.92
CA VAL A 144 15.83 0.20 -7.87
C VAL A 144 15.59 0.64 -9.33
N ASN A 145 14.45 1.25 -9.61
CA ASN A 145 14.12 1.82 -10.92
C ASN A 145 14.15 3.37 -10.89
N ASP A 146 14.99 3.98 -10.06
CA ASP A 146 15.23 5.42 -9.99
C ASP A 146 14.00 6.29 -9.68
N VAL A 147 12.94 5.67 -9.15
CA VAL A 147 11.74 6.37 -8.70
C VAL A 147 11.85 6.66 -7.21
N VAL A 148 11.93 7.95 -6.86
CA VAL A 148 12.15 8.39 -5.49
C VAL A 148 11.02 9.29 -4.98
N CYS A 149 11.11 9.70 -3.73
CA CYS A 149 10.03 10.34 -2.98
C CYS A 149 9.32 11.46 -3.73
N ASN A 150 10.07 12.39 -4.33
CA ASN A 150 9.51 13.57 -5.02
C ASN A 150 8.86 13.26 -6.39
N ASP A 151 9.07 12.07 -6.93
CA ASP A 151 8.42 11.68 -8.17
C ASP A 151 6.91 11.47 -7.93
N CYS A 152 6.54 11.01 -6.72
CA CYS A 152 5.15 10.86 -6.29
C CYS A 152 4.68 12.00 -5.39
N HIS A 153 5.48 12.40 -4.38
CA HIS A 153 5.14 13.41 -3.39
C HIS A 153 5.42 14.83 -3.87
N LYS A 154 4.49 15.74 -3.62
CA LYS A 154 4.58 17.15 -4.03
C LYS A 154 4.60 18.06 -2.79
N VAL A 155 5.76 18.18 -2.16
CA VAL A 155 5.94 18.88 -0.87
C VAL A 155 5.66 20.39 -0.92
N HIS A 156 5.73 21.01 -2.11
CA HIS A 156 5.37 22.40 -2.34
C HIS A 156 3.89 22.62 -2.70
N LYS A 157 3.04 21.58 -2.56
CA LYS A 157 1.58 21.72 -2.74
C LYS A 157 0.87 21.61 -1.40
N PRO A 158 -0.10 22.49 -1.11
CA PRO A 158 -0.87 22.44 0.14
C PRO A 158 -1.51 21.09 0.41
N ALA A 159 -1.97 20.45 -0.66
CA ALA A 159 -2.47 19.06 -0.65
C ALA A 159 -1.61 18.20 -1.57
N ASP A 160 -0.89 17.26 -1.01
CA ASP A 160 -0.11 16.30 -1.78
C ASP A 160 -1.03 15.29 -2.48
N PRO A 161 -1.05 15.27 -3.85
CA PRO A 161 -2.01 14.45 -4.60
C PRO A 161 -1.94 12.95 -4.31
N VAL A 162 -0.77 12.42 -3.94
CA VAL A 162 -0.62 10.98 -3.67
C VAL A 162 -1.20 10.57 -2.32
N LEU A 163 -1.40 11.52 -1.41
CA LEU A 163 -1.97 11.25 -0.08
C LEU A 163 -3.50 11.30 -0.05
N SER A 164 -4.13 11.85 -1.08
CA SER A 164 -5.58 11.92 -1.18
C SER A 164 -6.13 10.76 -2.00
N LYS A 165 -7.13 10.03 -1.47
CA LYS A 165 -7.84 8.98 -2.23
C LYS A 165 -8.39 9.50 -3.56
N GLN A 166 -8.81 10.75 -3.62
CA GLN A 166 -9.39 11.35 -4.83
C GLN A 166 -8.41 11.49 -5.99
N THR A 167 -7.12 11.66 -5.68
CA THR A 167 -6.09 11.95 -6.68
C THR A 167 -4.98 10.91 -6.78
N GLN A 168 -4.86 10.03 -5.79
CA GLN A 168 -3.78 9.03 -5.69
C GLN A 168 -3.63 8.19 -6.96
N THR A 169 -4.73 7.64 -7.47
CA THR A 169 -4.71 6.76 -8.65
C THR A 169 -4.15 7.47 -9.87
N GLN A 170 -4.42 8.77 -10.02
CA GLN A 170 -3.88 9.55 -11.13
C GLN A 170 -2.36 9.69 -11.05
N VAL A 171 -1.82 9.85 -9.83
CA VAL A 171 -0.35 9.87 -9.63
C VAL A 171 0.26 8.54 -10.05
N CYS A 172 -0.29 7.41 -9.62
CA CYS A 172 0.20 6.08 -9.98
C CYS A 172 0.11 5.84 -11.50
N PHE A 173 -0.98 6.23 -12.11
CA PHE A 173 -1.27 6.05 -13.54
C PHE A 173 -0.38 6.89 -14.47
N THR A 174 0.43 7.81 -13.95
CA THR A 174 1.43 8.51 -14.78
C THR A 174 2.45 7.54 -15.36
N CYS A 175 2.80 6.49 -14.60
CA CYS A 175 3.75 5.44 -15.00
C CYS A 175 3.06 4.10 -15.27
N HIS A 176 2.11 3.68 -14.39
CA HIS A 176 1.41 2.40 -14.48
C HIS A 176 0.24 2.43 -15.49
N LYS A 177 0.59 2.43 -16.78
CA LYS A 177 -0.38 2.58 -17.89
C LYS A 177 -1.26 1.35 -18.09
N ASP A 178 -0.69 0.15 -17.89
CA ASP A 178 -1.42 -1.11 -18.03
C ASP A 178 -2.49 -1.25 -16.94
N GLN A 179 -2.14 -0.94 -15.70
CA GLN A 179 -3.10 -0.95 -14.59
C GLN A 179 -4.18 0.11 -14.76
N ARG A 180 -3.84 1.25 -15.40
CA ARG A 180 -4.85 2.23 -15.79
C ARG A 180 -5.81 1.67 -16.84
N ALA A 181 -5.32 0.98 -17.85
CA ALA A 181 -6.14 0.34 -18.87
C ALA A 181 -7.03 -0.76 -18.25
N ASP A 182 -6.45 -1.61 -17.40
CA ASP A 182 -7.18 -2.66 -16.70
C ASP A 182 -8.31 -2.10 -15.84
N SER A 183 -8.08 -0.99 -15.15
CA SER A 183 -9.10 -0.36 -14.30
C SER A 183 -10.30 0.19 -15.08
N LYS A 184 -10.26 0.17 -16.42
CA LYS A 184 -11.36 0.60 -17.29
C LYS A 184 -12.13 -0.57 -17.91
N LYS A 185 -11.73 -1.80 -17.63
CA LYS A 185 -12.45 -2.99 -18.09
C LYS A 185 -13.83 -3.09 -17.40
N THR A 186 -14.69 -3.93 -17.94
CA THR A 186 -16.10 -4.07 -17.51
C THR A 186 -16.26 -4.49 -16.04
N SER A 187 -15.36 -5.36 -15.57
CA SER A 187 -15.34 -5.87 -14.20
C SER A 187 -14.07 -5.38 -13.52
N THR A 188 -14.21 -4.49 -12.54
CA THR A 188 -13.09 -3.90 -11.79
C THR A 188 -13.45 -3.69 -10.33
N HIS A 189 -12.43 -3.59 -9.47
CA HIS A 189 -12.65 -2.93 -8.19
C HIS A 189 -13.09 -1.47 -8.41
N PRO A 190 -13.82 -0.85 -7.47
CA PRO A 190 -14.38 0.49 -7.65
C PRO A 190 -13.29 1.59 -7.54
N ILE A 191 -12.26 1.49 -8.41
CA ILE A 191 -11.12 2.39 -8.46
C ILE A 191 -11.52 3.75 -9.03
N ASP A 192 -12.36 3.77 -10.06
CA ASP A 192 -12.81 5.00 -10.70
C ASP A 192 -13.59 5.92 -9.77
N VAL A 193 -14.40 5.33 -8.89
CA VAL A 193 -15.18 6.07 -7.89
C VAL A 193 -14.41 6.26 -6.58
N LYS A 194 -13.11 5.92 -6.55
CA LYS A 194 -12.18 6.14 -5.43
C LYS A 194 -12.56 5.43 -4.12
N LYS A 195 -13.41 4.43 -4.17
CA LYS A 195 -13.69 3.56 -3.02
C LYS A 195 -12.49 2.68 -2.69
N VAL A 196 -11.82 2.18 -3.74
CA VAL A 196 -10.56 1.44 -3.66
C VAL A 196 -9.48 2.23 -4.39
N VAL A 197 -8.30 2.31 -3.81
CA VAL A 197 -7.13 2.96 -4.41
C VAL A 197 -5.91 2.05 -4.34
N CYS A 198 -4.88 2.36 -5.10
CA CYS A 198 -3.68 1.50 -5.23
C CYS A 198 -3.08 1.15 -3.86
N SER A 199 -3.01 2.12 -2.95
CA SER A 199 -2.45 1.92 -1.61
C SER A 199 -3.36 1.11 -0.67
N ASP A 200 -4.56 0.71 -1.06
CA ASP A 200 -5.37 -0.20 -0.23
C ASP A 200 -4.80 -1.62 -0.29
N CYS A 201 -4.19 -2.01 -1.42
CA CYS A 201 -3.54 -3.31 -1.62
C CYS A 201 -2.01 -3.23 -1.58
N HIS A 202 -1.39 -2.17 -2.10
CA HIS A 202 0.05 -2.02 -2.24
C HIS A 202 0.67 -1.07 -1.21
N ASN A 203 1.93 -1.35 -0.83
CA ASN A 203 2.78 -0.39 -0.14
C ASN A 203 3.88 0.10 -1.11
N PRO A 204 3.74 1.27 -1.74
CA PRO A 204 4.69 1.76 -2.73
C PRO A 204 6.08 2.05 -2.16
N HIS A 205 6.23 2.06 -0.84
CA HIS A 205 7.51 2.25 -0.16
C HIS A 205 8.27 0.94 0.10
N GLY A 206 7.79 -0.17 -0.45
CA GLY A 206 8.37 -1.49 -0.22
C GLY A 206 7.58 -2.33 0.79
N SER A 207 7.58 -3.63 0.57
CA SER A 207 6.95 -4.62 1.44
C SER A 207 7.69 -5.95 1.33
N SER A 208 7.39 -6.87 2.23
CA SER A 208 7.85 -8.26 2.15
C SER A 208 7.03 -9.11 1.18
N GLY A 209 5.85 -8.63 0.79
CA GLY A 209 4.97 -9.33 -0.14
C GLY A 209 5.35 -9.12 -1.60
N PRO A 210 4.91 -10.02 -2.49
CA PRO A 210 5.17 -9.91 -3.93
C PRO A 210 4.48 -8.65 -4.49
N ALA A 211 5.05 -8.07 -5.55
CA ALA A 211 4.52 -6.88 -6.22
C ALA A 211 4.15 -5.72 -5.26
N LEU A 212 4.91 -5.55 -4.19
CA LEU A 212 4.68 -4.56 -3.14
C LEU A 212 3.32 -4.69 -2.43
N LEU A 213 2.74 -5.88 -2.34
CA LEU A 213 1.51 -6.11 -1.60
C LEU A 213 1.71 -5.83 -0.11
N LYS A 214 0.68 -5.30 0.56
CA LYS A 214 0.72 -4.98 2.00
C LYS A 214 0.96 -6.18 2.91
N LYS A 215 0.58 -7.37 2.46
CA LYS A 215 0.74 -8.63 3.19
C LYS A 215 1.73 -9.53 2.48
N ASN A 216 2.18 -10.57 3.17
CA ASN A 216 3.20 -11.48 2.66
C ASN A 216 2.72 -12.30 1.46
N THR A 217 1.42 -12.50 1.34
CA THR A 217 0.80 -13.21 0.21
C THR A 217 -0.31 -12.38 -0.43
N LEU A 218 -0.66 -12.73 -1.66
CA LEU A 218 -1.80 -12.13 -2.35
C LEU A 218 -3.11 -12.42 -1.60
N ASN A 219 -3.33 -13.66 -1.20
CA ASN A 219 -4.53 -14.08 -0.47
C ASN A 219 -4.73 -13.29 0.82
N GLU A 220 -3.67 -13.14 1.63
CA GLU A 220 -3.74 -12.32 2.85
C GLU A 220 -4.08 -10.85 2.57
N THR A 221 -3.68 -10.33 1.41
CA THR A 221 -4.04 -8.97 0.98
C THR A 221 -5.52 -8.89 0.58
N CYS A 222 -6.02 -9.88 -0.14
CA CYS A 222 -7.44 -9.97 -0.50
C CYS A 222 -8.34 -10.10 0.73
N PHE A 223 -7.92 -10.89 1.71
CA PHE A 223 -8.67 -11.10 2.96
C PHE A 223 -8.79 -9.86 3.85
N LEU A 224 -8.06 -8.79 3.58
CA LEU A 224 -8.29 -7.51 4.28
C LEU A 224 -9.72 -6.98 4.07
N CYS A 225 -10.33 -7.31 2.95
CA CYS A 225 -11.70 -6.91 2.58
C CYS A 225 -12.62 -8.11 2.36
N HIS A 226 -12.10 -9.21 1.83
CA HIS A 226 -12.84 -10.44 1.51
C HIS A 226 -12.65 -11.51 2.59
N ALA A 227 -12.86 -11.13 3.84
CA ALA A 227 -12.66 -11.99 5.00
C ALA A 227 -13.52 -13.28 4.95
N GLU A 228 -14.69 -13.20 4.31
CA GLU A 228 -15.63 -14.32 4.15
C GLU A 228 -15.07 -15.45 3.25
N LYS A 229 -14.00 -15.17 2.47
CA LYS A 229 -13.36 -16.19 1.62
C LYS A 229 -12.17 -16.87 2.33
N ARG A 230 -11.80 -16.40 3.52
CA ARG A 230 -10.65 -16.93 4.27
C ARG A 230 -10.94 -18.31 4.89
N GLY A 231 -12.16 -18.56 5.25
CA GLY A 231 -12.51 -19.75 6.01
C GLY A 231 -12.45 -19.55 7.54
N PRO A 232 -12.35 -20.62 8.34
CA PRO A 232 -12.04 -22.01 7.93
C PRO A 232 -13.17 -22.68 7.16
N LEU A 233 -12.80 -23.43 6.13
CA LEU A 233 -13.73 -24.22 5.33
C LEU A 233 -13.40 -25.72 5.52
N ARG A 234 -14.43 -26.55 5.69
CA ARG A 234 -14.25 -28.00 5.85
C ARG A 234 -13.73 -28.65 4.57
N PHE A 235 -14.19 -28.14 3.45
CA PHE A 235 -13.80 -28.59 2.11
C PHE A 235 -13.20 -27.40 1.40
N GLU A 236 -11.89 -27.38 1.27
CA GLU A 236 -11.15 -26.33 0.62
C GLU A 236 -10.92 -26.68 -0.85
N HIS A 237 -11.00 -25.66 -1.71
CA HIS A 237 -10.61 -25.77 -3.11
C HIS A 237 -9.16 -25.32 -3.23
N GLN A 238 -8.27 -26.25 -3.54
CA GLN A 238 -6.81 -26.03 -3.49
C GLN A 238 -6.33 -24.77 -4.22
N PRO A 239 -6.76 -24.47 -5.47
CA PRO A 239 -6.34 -23.26 -6.16
C PRO A 239 -6.72 -21.96 -5.43
N VAL A 240 -7.81 -21.96 -4.67
CA VAL A 240 -8.26 -20.82 -3.85
C VAL A 240 -7.35 -20.63 -2.65
N VAL A 241 -6.97 -21.73 -2.00
CA VAL A 241 -6.04 -21.69 -0.86
C VAL A 241 -4.66 -21.20 -1.30
N GLU A 242 -4.22 -21.61 -2.47
CA GLU A 242 -2.91 -21.22 -3.01
C GLU A 242 -2.86 -19.77 -3.43
N ASN A 243 -3.75 -19.35 -4.33
CA ASN A 243 -3.67 -17.99 -4.88
C ASN A 243 -4.99 -17.57 -5.55
N CYS A 244 -5.60 -16.50 -5.07
CA CYS A 244 -6.79 -15.90 -5.68
C CYS A 244 -6.57 -15.52 -7.17
N ALA A 245 -5.33 -15.18 -7.54
CA ALA A 245 -4.99 -14.83 -8.92
C ALA A 245 -4.91 -16.07 -9.85
N ASN A 246 -5.11 -17.29 -9.36
CA ASN A 246 -5.31 -18.44 -10.23
C ASN A 246 -6.56 -18.25 -11.11
N CYS A 247 -7.59 -17.61 -10.57
CA CYS A 247 -8.86 -17.35 -11.25
C CYS A 247 -9.17 -15.89 -11.51
N HIS A 248 -8.65 -14.96 -10.68
CA HIS A 248 -9.01 -13.55 -10.73
C HIS A 248 -7.87 -12.64 -11.18
N THR A 249 -8.22 -11.56 -11.90
CA THR A 249 -7.33 -10.46 -12.29
C THR A 249 -7.69 -9.21 -11.48
N PRO A 250 -6.97 -8.88 -10.40
CA PRO A 250 -7.40 -7.89 -9.42
C PRO A 250 -7.47 -6.45 -9.96
N HIS A 251 -6.76 -6.12 -11.03
CA HIS A 251 -6.78 -4.78 -11.62
C HIS A 251 -7.96 -4.56 -12.57
N GLY A 252 -8.52 -5.64 -13.13
CA GLY A 252 -9.67 -5.57 -14.02
C GLY A 252 -9.72 -6.70 -15.03
N SER A 253 -10.93 -7.04 -15.43
CA SER A 253 -11.26 -8.06 -16.44
C SER A 253 -12.48 -7.64 -17.24
N ASN A 254 -12.62 -8.19 -18.43
CA ASN A 254 -13.89 -8.09 -19.18
C ASN A 254 -14.88 -9.19 -18.82
N ILE A 255 -14.54 -10.04 -17.86
CA ILE A 255 -15.33 -11.19 -17.40
C ILE A 255 -15.64 -11.03 -15.92
N THR A 256 -16.91 -10.93 -15.59
CA THR A 256 -17.40 -10.80 -14.21
C THR A 256 -17.39 -12.16 -13.51
N PRO A 257 -16.99 -12.24 -12.22
CA PRO A 257 -16.40 -11.20 -11.35
C PRO A 257 -14.86 -11.22 -11.41
N LEU A 258 -14.23 -10.37 -12.19
CA LEU A 258 -12.77 -10.26 -12.32
C LEU A 258 -12.09 -11.55 -12.78
N LEU A 259 -12.76 -12.41 -13.50
CA LEU A 259 -12.22 -13.71 -13.92
C LEU A 259 -11.22 -13.55 -15.08
N LYS A 260 -10.21 -14.41 -15.10
CA LYS A 260 -9.24 -14.50 -16.21
C LYS A 260 -9.93 -14.94 -17.48
N ASP A 261 -10.70 -16.02 -17.38
CA ASP A 261 -11.44 -16.64 -18.47
C ASP A 261 -12.87 -16.95 -18.08
N ARG A 262 -13.71 -17.20 -19.08
CA ARG A 262 -15.11 -17.55 -18.87
C ARG A 262 -15.23 -19.01 -18.44
N PRO A 263 -16.05 -19.32 -17.42
CA PRO A 263 -16.50 -20.70 -17.24
C PRO A 263 -17.29 -21.19 -18.49
N PRO A 264 -17.10 -22.40 -18.98
CA PRO A 264 -16.34 -23.49 -18.35
C PRO A 264 -14.83 -23.48 -18.61
N PHE A 265 -14.30 -22.67 -19.53
CA PHE A 265 -12.89 -22.69 -19.95
C PHE A 265 -11.93 -22.49 -18.77
N LEU A 266 -12.21 -21.54 -17.91
CA LEU A 266 -11.41 -21.29 -16.69
C LEU A 266 -11.30 -22.56 -15.82
N CYS A 267 -12.37 -23.33 -15.70
CA CYS A 267 -12.38 -24.56 -14.92
C CYS A 267 -11.59 -25.67 -15.60
N GLN A 268 -11.66 -25.70 -16.93
CA GLN A 268 -11.00 -26.70 -17.78
C GLN A 268 -9.48 -26.54 -17.87
N GLU A 269 -8.91 -25.41 -17.39
CA GLU A 269 -7.46 -25.27 -17.25
C GLU A 269 -6.87 -26.33 -16.30
N CYS A 270 -7.68 -26.84 -15.35
CA CYS A 270 -7.26 -27.82 -14.34
C CYS A 270 -8.15 -29.07 -14.31
N HIS A 271 -9.42 -28.96 -14.72
CA HIS A 271 -10.39 -30.06 -14.69
C HIS A 271 -10.65 -30.57 -16.09
N ASP A 272 -10.32 -31.83 -16.34
CA ASP A 272 -10.61 -32.52 -17.61
C ASP A 272 -12.09 -32.85 -17.82
N GLY A 273 -12.92 -32.64 -16.78
CA GLY A 273 -14.37 -32.65 -16.87
C GLY A 273 -15.03 -34.02 -16.96
N THR A 274 -14.39 -35.07 -16.51
CA THR A 274 -15.05 -36.37 -16.34
C THR A 274 -16.01 -36.32 -15.14
N HIS A 275 -17.29 -36.08 -15.40
CA HIS A 275 -18.34 -36.44 -14.48
C HIS A 275 -18.43 -37.97 -14.51
N GLY A 276 -18.02 -38.64 -13.42
CA GLY A 276 -17.86 -40.08 -13.35
C GLY A 276 -19.06 -40.89 -13.85
N SER A 277 -18.94 -42.17 -13.89
CA SER A 277 -19.83 -43.17 -14.53
C SER A 277 -21.33 -43.08 -14.18
N ALA A 278 -21.71 -42.30 -13.16
CA ALA A 278 -23.10 -42.03 -12.79
C ALA A 278 -23.68 -40.75 -13.40
N SER A 279 -22.88 -39.96 -14.11
CA SER A 279 -23.33 -38.69 -14.71
C SER A 279 -23.52 -38.92 -16.23
N PRO A 280 -24.63 -38.46 -16.79
CA PRO A 280 -24.88 -38.60 -18.24
C PRO A 280 -24.00 -37.69 -19.10
N VAL A 281 -23.01 -37.01 -18.50
CA VAL A 281 -22.22 -36.01 -19.19
C VAL A 281 -20.74 -36.18 -18.90
N GLY A 282 -19.95 -36.37 -19.94
CA GLY A 282 -18.49 -36.29 -19.91
C GLY A 282 -18.02 -34.97 -20.53
N PHE A 283 -17.02 -34.36 -19.93
CA PHE A 283 -16.21 -33.32 -20.58
C PHE A 283 -14.93 -34.02 -21.04
N SER A 284 -14.59 -33.94 -22.31
CA SER A 284 -13.26 -34.33 -22.80
C SER A 284 -12.52 -33.10 -23.30
N ALA A 285 -11.21 -33.17 -23.40
CA ALA A 285 -10.41 -32.11 -23.99
C ALA A 285 -11.02 -31.64 -25.32
N GLY A 286 -11.66 -30.52 -25.33
CA GLY A 286 -12.33 -29.94 -26.52
C GLY A 286 -13.84 -29.83 -26.48
N GLY A 287 -14.54 -30.17 -25.39
CA GLY A 287 -15.98 -29.92 -25.35
C GLY A 287 -16.82 -30.73 -24.38
N ILE A 288 -18.05 -30.27 -24.20
CA ILE A 288 -19.10 -30.95 -23.45
C ILE A 288 -19.69 -32.05 -24.35
N GLN A 289 -19.56 -33.27 -23.95
CA GLN A 289 -20.13 -34.37 -24.68
C GLN A 289 -21.21 -35.10 -23.86
N SER A 290 -22.23 -35.63 -24.51
CA SER A 290 -23.22 -36.49 -23.85
C SER A 290 -22.53 -37.76 -23.44
N GLY A 291 -22.50 -38.06 -22.13
CA GLY A 291 -21.90 -39.25 -21.61
C GLY A 291 -22.59 -40.53 -22.10
N LYS A 292 -21.83 -41.47 -22.54
CA LYS A 292 -22.23 -42.85 -22.49
C LYS A 292 -21.80 -43.47 -21.18
N THR A 293 -22.63 -44.35 -20.66
CA THR A 293 -22.36 -45.23 -19.53
C THR A 293 -21.01 -45.91 -19.64
N SER A 294 -20.43 -46.25 -18.50
CA SER A 294 -19.14 -46.92 -18.33
C SER A 294 -18.90 -48.04 -19.39
N GLY A 295 -17.78 -47.88 -20.08
CA GLY A 295 -17.36 -48.86 -21.11
C GLY A 295 -17.21 -48.30 -22.53
N ALA A 296 -17.53 -47.03 -22.76
CA ALA A 296 -17.33 -46.40 -24.07
C ALA A 296 -15.84 -46.04 -24.28
N THR A 297 -15.26 -46.57 -25.35
CA THR A 297 -13.91 -46.21 -25.79
C THR A 297 -13.90 -44.82 -26.38
N ALA A 298 -12.76 -44.15 -26.40
CA ALA A 298 -12.58 -42.77 -26.92
C ALA A 298 -13.16 -42.57 -28.33
N THR A 299 -13.19 -43.61 -29.15
CA THR A 299 -13.77 -43.57 -30.50
C THR A 299 -15.31 -43.49 -30.53
N SER A 300 -16.00 -43.88 -29.48
CA SER A 300 -17.48 -43.79 -29.40
C SER A 300 -17.99 -42.49 -28.86
N ILE A 301 -17.12 -41.63 -28.31
CA ILE A 301 -17.46 -40.34 -27.73
C ILE A 301 -17.60 -39.25 -28.83
N ALA A 302 -16.83 -39.37 -29.90
CA ALA A 302 -16.82 -38.42 -31.01
C ALA A 302 -18.13 -38.32 -31.81
N SER A 303 -19.02 -39.32 -31.70
CA SER A 303 -20.29 -39.37 -32.42
C SER A 303 -21.53 -39.08 -31.57
N ALA A 304 -21.35 -38.84 -30.27
CA ALA A 304 -22.48 -38.54 -29.38
C ALA A 304 -22.90 -37.08 -29.43
N ALA A 305 -24.18 -36.82 -29.65
CA ALA A 305 -24.70 -35.47 -29.60
C ALA A 305 -24.52 -34.86 -28.19
N PRO A 306 -24.22 -33.57 -28.09
CA PRO A 306 -24.11 -32.90 -26.79
C PRO A 306 -25.42 -33.01 -25.99
N SER A 307 -25.30 -33.28 -24.69
CA SER A 307 -26.47 -33.33 -23.82
C SER A 307 -27.15 -31.94 -23.74
N SER A 308 -28.44 -31.91 -24.05
CA SER A 308 -29.24 -30.68 -23.93
C SER A 308 -29.32 -30.11 -22.51
N THR A 309 -29.06 -30.98 -21.50
CA THR A 309 -29.03 -30.58 -20.09
C THR A 309 -27.76 -29.82 -19.68
N VAL A 310 -26.67 -29.98 -20.43
CA VAL A 310 -25.36 -29.41 -20.10
C VAL A 310 -24.86 -28.45 -21.16
N THR A 311 -25.34 -28.61 -22.41
CA THR A 311 -24.98 -27.69 -23.50
C THR A 311 -25.36 -26.26 -23.14
N GLY A 312 -24.37 -25.38 -23.17
CA GLY A 312 -24.55 -23.97 -22.84
C GLY A 312 -24.61 -23.64 -21.34
N ARG A 313 -24.39 -24.62 -20.44
CA ARG A 313 -24.33 -24.38 -19.01
C ARG A 313 -22.89 -24.27 -18.52
N ALA A 314 -22.64 -23.29 -17.65
CA ALA A 314 -21.37 -23.18 -16.94
C ALA A 314 -21.30 -24.15 -15.76
N CYS A 315 -20.09 -24.60 -15.40
CA CYS A 315 -19.86 -25.47 -14.25
C CYS A 315 -20.46 -24.90 -12.97
N MET A 316 -20.41 -23.57 -12.82
CA MET A 316 -20.95 -22.84 -11.68
C MET A 316 -22.48 -22.88 -11.54
N ASN A 317 -23.23 -23.39 -12.52
CA ASN A 317 -24.66 -23.59 -12.35
C ASN A 317 -24.97 -24.70 -11.32
N CYS A 318 -24.03 -25.62 -11.14
CA CYS A 318 -24.10 -26.70 -10.14
C CYS A 318 -23.04 -26.53 -9.04
N HIS A 319 -21.81 -26.17 -9.39
CA HIS A 319 -20.68 -26.03 -8.48
C HIS A 319 -20.53 -24.55 -8.03
N VAL A 320 -21.47 -24.08 -7.23
CA VAL A 320 -21.52 -22.65 -6.81
C VAL A 320 -20.57 -22.31 -5.67
N MET A 321 -20.06 -23.31 -4.95
CA MET A 321 -19.23 -23.14 -3.75
C MET A 321 -17.74 -23.28 -4.06
N VAL A 322 -17.29 -22.79 -5.22
CA VAL A 322 -15.91 -22.95 -5.72
C VAL A 322 -14.83 -22.37 -4.82
N HIS A 323 -15.17 -21.47 -3.92
CA HIS A 323 -14.20 -20.93 -2.94
C HIS A 323 -13.98 -21.83 -1.73
N GLY A 324 -14.71 -22.94 -1.65
CA GLY A 324 -14.74 -23.86 -0.52
C GLY A 324 -16.11 -23.96 0.12
N SER A 325 -16.36 -25.02 0.86
CA SER A 325 -17.67 -25.34 1.40
C SER A 325 -17.61 -25.92 2.81
N ASN A 326 -18.60 -25.57 3.61
CA ASN A 326 -18.94 -26.22 4.88
C ASN A 326 -20.20 -27.10 4.74
N SER A 327 -20.73 -27.23 3.52
CA SER A 327 -21.94 -28.01 3.24
C SER A 327 -21.72 -29.51 3.48
N PRO A 328 -22.72 -30.23 4.00
CA PRO A 328 -22.69 -31.69 4.06
C PRO A 328 -22.55 -32.36 2.69
N ALA A 329 -22.87 -31.67 1.59
CA ALA A 329 -22.67 -32.16 0.22
C ALA A 329 -21.19 -32.41 -0.14
N GLY A 330 -20.26 -31.98 0.73
CA GLY A 330 -18.86 -32.34 0.63
C GLY A 330 -18.06 -31.49 -0.36
N GLY A 331 -16.94 -32.08 -0.82
CA GLY A 331 -15.97 -31.43 -1.70
C GLY A 331 -16.40 -31.29 -3.16
N PHE A 332 -17.63 -31.61 -3.50
CA PHE A 332 -18.19 -31.33 -4.83
C PHE A 332 -18.57 -29.86 -5.03
N PHE A 333 -18.48 -29.06 -3.99
CA PHE A 333 -18.76 -27.61 -4.02
C PHE A 333 -20.15 -27.25 -4.56
N GLN A 334 -21.10 -28.16 -4.42
CA GLN A 334 -22.53 -27.96 -4.68
C GLN A 334 -23.21 -27.34 -3.46
N ARG A 335 -24.41 -26.77 -3.66
CA ARG A 335 -25.25 -26.30 -2.54
C ARG A 335 -25.71 -27.42 -1.66
#